data_3b5d3c04ce6cce24bfe43becfb7b33b4
#
_entry.id   3b5d3c04ce6cce24bfe43becfb7b33b4
#
_cell.length_a   1.000
_cell.length_b   1.000
_cell.length_c   1.000
_cell.angle_alpha   90.00
_cell.angle_beta   90.00
_cell.angle_gamma   90.00
#
_symmetry.space_group_name_H-M   'P 1'
#
loop_
_entity.id
_entity.type
_entity.pdbx_description
1 polymer ?
#
loop_
_entity_poly.entity_id
_entity_poly.type
_entity_poly.pdbx_seq_one_letter_code
_entity_poly.pdbx_strand_id
1 'polypeptide(L)'
;GVLYPDGELSPQQIRDAVLNVARYDLDGLREALLVGDVARLVRTIDGLQQEGEAPLLILWAMAEEVRALAQISAGLARQQPLDALLRDARIWGARQTLIRQALKRLDRARAELALAHAARIDRMIKGLASGDVWDEFRQLGLRLAAA
;
A
#
# COMPACT_ATOMS: atom_id res chain seq x y z
N GLY A 1 -1.23 -13.18 -37.81
CA GLY A 1 -1.96 -12.79 -36.61
C GLY A 1 -3.40 -13.26 -36.63
N VAL A 2 -3.97 -13.38 -35.49
CA VAL A 2 -5.37 -13.74 -35.31
C VAL A 2 -6.22 -12.49 -35.43
N LEU A 3 -7.23 -12.54 -36.28
CA LEU A 3 -8.21 -11.45 -36.44
C LEU A 3 -9.36 -11.68 -35.46
N TYR A 4 -9.74 -10.63 -34.75
CA TYR A 4 -10.89 -10.65 -33.86
C TYR A 4 -12.02 -9.80 -34.44
N PRO A 5 -13.29 -10.23 -34.29
CA PRO A 5 -14.42 -9.43 -34.74
C PRO A 5 -14.43 -8.04 -34.07
N ASP A 6 -15.04 -7.07 -34.72
CA ASP A 6 -15.20 -5.74 -34.16
C ASP A 6 -15.91 -5.81 -32.80
N GLY A 7 -15.34 -5.12 -31.80
CA GLY A 7 -15.87 -5.10 -30.45
C GLY A 7 -15.37 -6.20 -29.53
N GLU A 8 -14.61 -7.16 -30.05
CA GLU A 8 -14.00 -8.19 -29.20
C GLU A 8 -12.56 -7.85 -28.88
N LEU A 9 -12.15 -8.17 -27.64
CA LEU A 9 -10.78 -7.97 -27.19
C LEU A 9 -9.94 -9.21 -27.44
N SER A 10 -8.68 -9.03 -27.85
CA SER A 10 -7.70 -10.11 -27.92
C SER A 10 -7.33 -10.58 -26.51
N PRO A 11 -6.79 -11.82 -26.34
CA PRO A 11 -6.28 -12.26 -25.05
C PRO A 11 -5.24 -11.31 -24.44
N GLN A 12 -4.39 -10.70 -25.29
CA GLN A 12 -3.41 -9.72 -24.83
C GLN A 12 -4.08 -8.46 -24.29
N GLN A 13 -5.07 -7.94 -25.00
CA GLN A 13 -5.83 -6.75 -24.57
C GLN A 13 -6.55 -7.01 -23.24
N ILE A 14 -7.11 -8.21 -23.07
CA ILE A 14 -7.77 -8.61 -21.83
C ILE A 14 -6.76 -8.64 -20.68
N ARG A 15 -5.58 -9.27 -20.88
CA ARG A 15 -4.53 -9.31 -19.88
C ARG A 15 -4.05 -7.92 -19.49
N ASP A 16 -3.83 -7.03 -20.47
CA ASP A 16 -3.39 -5.65 -20.21
C ASP A 16 -4.45 -4.87 -19.42
N ALA A 17 -5.73 -5.06 -19.75
CA ALA A 17 -6.83 -4.42 -19.02
C ALA A 17 -6.90 -4.90 -17.57
N VAL A 18 -6.73 -6.20 -17.32
CA VAL A 18 -6.74 -6.77 -15.97
C VAL A 18 -5.56 -6.23 -15.15
N LEU A 19 -4.36 -6.20 -15.73
CA LEU A 19 -3.17 -5.65 -15.07
C LEU A 19 -3.33 -4.17 -14.74
N ASN A 20 -3.95 -3.38 -15.63
CA ASN A 20 -4.20 -1.96 -15.40
C ASN A 20 -5.22 -1.74 -14.28
N VAL A 21 -6.25 -2.56 -14.20
CA VAL A 21 -7.25 -2.49 -13.12
C VAL A 21 -6.59 -2.81 -11.77
N ALA A 22 -5.81 -3.89 -11.70
CA ALA A 22 -5.10 -4.26 -10.47
C ALA A 22 -4.15 -3.15 -10.01
N ARG A 23 -3.40 -2.56 -10.93
CA ARG A 23 -2.51 -1.43 -10.61
C ARG A 23 -3.27 -0.22 -10.11
N TYR A 24 -4.40 0.10 -10.74
CA TYR A 24 -5.25 1.21 -10.31
C TYR A 24 -5.77 1.00 -8.89
N ASP A 25 -6.22 -0.21 -8.57
CA ASP A 25 -6.70 -0.56 -7.23
C ASP A 25 -5.59 -0.45 -6.19
N LEU A 26 -4.38 -0.91 -6.50
CA LEU A 26 -3.23 -0.80 -5.60
C LEU A 26 -2.79 0.65 -5.40
N ASP A 27 -2.81 1.46 -6.45
CA ASP A 27 -2.52 2.88 -6.33
C ASP A 27 -3.57 3.59 -5.46
N GLY A 28 -4.84 3.25 -5.63
CA GLY A 28 -5.93 3.73 -4.79
C GLY A 28 -5.78 3.32 -3.34
N LEU A 29 -5.33 2.10 -3.10
CA LEU A 29 -5.04 1.60 -1.75
C LEU A 29 -3.94 2.43 -1.07
N ARG A 30 -2.83 2.67 -1.76
CA ARG A 30 -1.72 3.48 -1.26
C ARG A 30 -2.17 4.90 -0.94
N GLU A 31 -2.94 5.51 -1.82
CA GLU A 31 -3.45 6.86 -1.62
C GLU A 31 -4.38 6.94 -0.40
N ALA A 32 -5.35 6.02 -0.30
CA ALA A 32 -6.27 5.98 0.84
C ALA A 32 -5.52 5.79 2.17
N LEU A 33 -4.48 4.96 2.16
CA LEU A 33 -3.64 4.73 3.32
C LEU A 33 -2.95 6.02 3.78
N LEU A 34 -2.32 6.73 2.85
CA LEU A 34 -1.54 7.94 3.16
C LEU A 34 -2.44 9.14 3.51
N VAL A 35 -3.58 9.28 2.86
CA VAL A 35 -4.56 10.33 3.15
C VAL A 35 -5.27 10.08 4.49
N GLY A 36 -5.44 8.82 4.87
CA GLY A 36 -6.19 8.44 6.06
C GLY A 36 -7.67 8.24 5.80
N ASP A 37 -8.05 7.92 4.56
CA ASP A 37 -9.44 7.63 4.19
C ASP A 37 -9.77 6.18 4.53
N VAL A 38 -10.21 5.94 5.78
CA VAL A 38 -10.47 4.61 6.32
C VAL A 38 -11.54 3.88 5.50
N ALA A 39 -12.63 4.54 5.17
CA ALA A 39 -13.73 3.92 4.43
C ALA A 39 -13.28 3.45 3.05
N ARG A 40 -12.56 4.30 2.31
CA ARG A 40 -12.01 3.94 1.00
C ARG A 40 -11.00 2.81 1.11
N LEU A 41 -10.14 2.85 2.13
CA LEU A 41 -9.13 1.83 2.38
C LEU A 41 -9.77 0.46 2.56
N VAL A 42 -10.77 0.36 3.43
CA VAL A 42 -11.47 -0.90 3.72
C VAL A 42 -12.21 -1.41 2.47
N ARG A 43 -12.92 -0.53 1.76
CA ARG A 43 -13.61 -0.91 0.53
C ARG A 43 -12.64 -1.43 -0.54
N THR A 44 -11.48 -0.80 -0.66
CA THR A 44 -10.46 -1.20 -1.63
C THR A 44 -9.90 -2.58 -1.29
N ILE A 45 -9.59 -2.83 -0.02
CA ILE A 45 -9.13 -4.15 0.44
C ILE A 45 -10.20 -5.22 0.20
N ASP A 46 -11.46 -4.92 0.54
CA ASP A 46 -12.57 -5.86 0.31
C ASP A 46 -12.72 -6.20 -1.17
N GLY A 47 -12.61 -5.21 -2.05
CA GLY A 47 -12.66 -5.42 -3.49
C GLY A 47 -11.54 -6.30 -4.00
N LEU A 48 -10.31 -6.05 -3.55
CA LEU A 48 -9.14 -6.86 -3.90
C LEU A 48 -9.31 -8.31 -3.44
N GLN A 49 -9.86 -8.53 -2.24
CA GLN A 49 -10.16 -9.86 -1.73
C GLN A 49 -11.19 -10.58 -2.60
N GLN A 50 -12.29 -9.89 -2.96
CA GLN A 50 -13.34 -10.45 -3.80
C GLN A 50 -12.86 -10.80 -5.20
N GLU A 51 -11.95 -10.00 -5.75
CA GLU A 51 -11.34 -10.24 -7.05
C GLU A 51 -10.33 -11.39 -7.04
N GLY A 52 -10.02 -11.93 -5.87
CA GLY A 52 -9.03 -13.00 -5.74
C GLY A 52 -7.60 -12.56 -5.94
N GLU A 53 -7.29 -11.29 -5.67
CA GLU A 53 -5.94 -10.75 -5.83
C GLU A 53 -4.96 -11.45 -4.89
N ALA A 54 -3.72 -11.63 -5.34
CA ALA A 54 -2.69 -12.28 -4.53
C ALA A 54 -2.36 -11.43 -3.29
N PRO A 55 -2.44 -11.99 -2.08
CA PRO A 55 -2.13 -11.23 -0.86
C PRO A 55 -0.75 -10.60 -0.85
N LEU A 56 0.23 -11.23 -1.48
CA LEU A 56 1.59 -10.70 -1.55
C LEU A 56 1.66 -9.34 -2.24
N LEU A 57 0.81 -9.10 -3.25
CA LEU A 57 0.76 -7.81 -3.95
C LEU A 57 0.22 -6.71 -3.04
N ILE A 58 -0.79 -7.01 -2.23
CA ILE A 58 -1.33 -6.06 -1.26
C ILE A 58 -0.28 -5.74 -0.20
N LEU A 59 0.40 -6.75 0.30
CA LEU A 59 1.46 -6.55 1.29
C LEU A 59 2.57 -5.67 0.73
N TRP A 60 3.04 -5.92 -0.50
CA TRP A 60 4.09 -5.10 -1.10
C TRP A 60 3.68 -3.64 -1.21
N ALA A 61 2.45 -3.37 -1.63
CA ALA A 61 1.95 -2.00 -1.75
C ALA A 61 1.91 -1.30 -0.39
N MET A 62 1.34 -1.95 0.62
CA MET A 62 1.24 -1.37 1.96
C MET A 62 2.61 -1.26 2.64
N ALA A 63 3.44 -2.29 2.54
CA ALA A 63 4.76 -2.32 3.17
C ALA A 63 5.70 -1.27 2.61
N GLU A 64 5.62 -0.95 1.33
CA GLU A 64 6.43 0.11 0.74
C GLU A 64 6.12 1.46 1.40
N GLU A 65 4.85 1.78 1.61
CA GLU A 65 4.44 3.00 2.29
C GLU A 65 4.84 2.99 3.77
N VAL A 66 4.67 1.85 4.44
CA VAL A 66 5.07 1.70 5.84
C VAL A 66 6.58 1.90 6.00
N ARG A 67 7.39 1.30 5.14
CA ARG A 67 8.85 1.46 5.18
C ARG A 67 9.28 2.90 4.94
N ALA A 68 8.64 3.57 3.98
CA ALA A 68 8.93 4.99 3.71
C ALA A 68 8.63 5.85 4.93
N LEU A 69 7.45 5.66 5.55
CA LEU A 69 7.05 6.40 6.74
C LEU A 69 7.98 6.13 7.92
N ALA A 70 8.37 4.88 8.13
CA ALA A 70 9.28 4.50 9.21
C ALA A 70 10.67 5.10 9.02
N GLN A 71 11.21 5.02 7.81
CA GLN A 71 12.53 5.57 7.48
C GLN A 71 12.57 7.09 7.65
N ILE A 72 11.56 7.79 7.14
CA ILE A 72 11.49 9.26 7.21
C ILE A 72 11.26 9.70 8.65
N SER A 73 10.35 9.05 9.38
CA SER A 73 10.11 9.35 10.80
C SER A 73 11.37 9.18 11.65
N ALA A 74 12.15 8.13 11.39
CA ALA A 74 13.41 7.90 12.08
C ALA A 74 14.42 9.00 11.77
N GLY A 75 14.50 9.44 10.50
CA GLY A 75 15.38 10.54 10.08
C GLY A 75 14.98 11.86 10.72
N LEU A 76 13.68 12.16 10.78
CA LEU A 76 13.16 13.36 11.44
C LEU A 76 13.48 13.36 12.94
N ALA A 77 13.40 12.20 13.60
CA ALA A 77 13.75 12.06 15.01
C ALA A 77 15.25 12.37 15.26
N ARG A 78 16.09 12.21 14.25
CA ARG A 78 17.51 12.59 14.29
C ARG A 78 17.75 14.00 13.76
N GLN A 79 16.70 14.78 13.59
CA GLN A 79 16.72 16.17 13.13
C GLN A 79 17.28 16.34 11.72
N GLN A 80 17.16 15.33 10.89
CA GLN A 80 17.49 15.41 9.46
C GLN A 80 16.41 16.19 8.71
N PRO A 81 16.76 17.00 7.69
CA PRO A 81 15.78 17.78 6.94
C PRO A 81 14.81 16.88 6.16
N LEU A 82 13.53 17.20 6.22
CA LEU A 82 12.49 16.42 5.53
C LEU A 82 12.73 16.35 4.02
N ASP A 83 13.09 17.45 3.38
CA ASP A 83 13.32 17.48 1.94
C ASP A 83 14.43 16.53 1.52
N ALA A 84 15.51 16.43 2.29
CA ALA A 84 16.60 15.49 2.03
C ALA A 84 16.13 14.05 2.22
N LEU A 85 15.35 13.78 3.25
CA LEU A 85 14.81 12.44 3.51
C LEU A 85 13.87 11.96 2.41
N LEU A 86 13.01 12.85 1.90
CA LEU A 86 12.13 12.54 0.78
C LEU A 86 12.92 12.24 -0.49
N ARG A 87 13.94 13.05 -0.78
CA ARG A 87 14.80 12.86 -1.95
C ARG A 87 15.57 11.54 -1.86
N ASP A 88 16.14 11.24 -0.71
CA ASP A 88 16.91 10.02 -0.49
C ASP A 88 16.03 8.76 -0.58
N ALA A 89 14.76 8.87 -0.17
CA ALA A 89 13.77 7.81 -0.30
C ALA A 89 13.16 7.72 -1.71
N ARG A 90 13.57 8.60 -2.62
CA ARG A 90 13.08 8.67 -4.00
C ARG A 90 11.57 8.90 -4.07
N ILE A 91 11.09 9.81 -3.26
CA ILE A 91 9.68 10.21 -3.22
C ILE A 91 9.54 11.55 -3.93
N TRP A 92 8.77 11.55 -5.03
CA TRP A 92 8.59 12.70 -5.90
C TRP A 92 7.11 13.02 -6.10
N GLY A 93 6.84 14.22 -6.63
CA GLY A 93 5.52 14.62 -7.13
C GLY A 93 4.42 14.54 -6.08
N ALA A 94 3.25 14.07 -6.50
CA ALA A 94 2.06 13.99 -5.64
C ALA A 94 2.27 13.12 -4.40
N ARG A 95 3.10 12.08 -4.49
CA ARG A 95 3.39 11.20 -3.37
C ARG A 95 4.10 11.94 -2.23
N GLN A 96 4.91 12.97 -2.54
CA GLN A 96 5.51 13.81 -1.49
C GLN A 96 4.44 14.48 -0.62
N THR A 97 3.41 15.04 -1.24
CA THR A 97 2.31 15.68 -0.52
C THR A 97 1.59 14.68 0.39
N LEU A 98 1.32 13.49 -0.12
CA LEU A 98 0.64 12.43 0.65
C LEU A 98 1.49 11.96 1.83
N ILE A 99 2.77 11.76 1.63
CA ILE A 99 3.70 11.37 2.70
C ILE A 99 3.80 12.47 3.76
N ARG A 100 3.91 13.73 3.35
CA ARG A 100 3.93 14.86 4.30
C ARG A 100 2.66 14.91 5.15
N GLN A 101 1.50 14.66 4.57
CA GLN A 101 0.24 14.60 5.30
C GLN A 101 0.22 13.44 6.30
N ALA A 102 0.66 12.26 5.87
CA ALA A 102 0.71 11.08 6.73
C ALA A 102 1.65 11.29 7.93
N LEU A 103 2.77 11.95 7.72
CA LEU A 103 3.74 12.25 8.79
C LEU A 103 3.19 13.18 9.87
N LYS A 104 2.15 13.93 9.57
CA LYS A 104 1.49 14.77 10.59
C LYS A 104 0.66 13.93 11.57
N ARG A 105 0.20 12.76 11.16
CA ARG A 105 -0.61 11.85 11.98
C ARG A 105 0.23 10.77 12.65
N LEU A 106 1.30 10.35 12.00
CA LEU A 106 2.09 9.18 12.36
C LEU A 106 3.43 9.59 12.90
N ASP A 107 3.69 9.26 14.15
CA ASP A 107 5.01 9.41 14.74
C ASP A 107 5.86 8.16 14.48
N ARG A 108 7.13 8.22 14.92
CA ARG A 108 8.08 7.12 14.76
C ARG A 108 7.57 5.82 15.40
N ALA A 109 7.00 5.92 16.61
CA ALA A 109 6.54 4.73 17.33
C ALA A 109 5.43 4.00 16.58
N ARG A 110 4.46 4.75 16.03
CA ARG A 110 3.38 4.18 15.24
C ARG A 110 3.88 3.57 13.94
N ALA A 111 4.82 4.23 13.28
CA ALA A 111 5.43 3.71 12.05
C ALA A 111 6.19 2.40 12.32
N GLU A 112 6.91 2.31 13.43
CA GLU A 112 7.62 1.10 13.82
C GLU A 112 6.67 -0.06 14.15
N LEU A 113 5.56 0.21 14.84
CA LEU A 113 4.52 -0.79 15.10
C LEU A 113 3.90 -1.30 13.80
N ALA A 114 3.64 -0.41 12.86
CA ALA A 114 3.13 -0.80 11.55
C ALA A 114 4.14 -1.65 10.77
N LEU A 115 5.42 -1.33 10.86
CA LEU A 115 6.48 -2.09 10.23
C LEU A 115 6.56 -3.52 10.78
N ALA A 116 6.50 -3.66 12.11
CA ALA A 116 6.46 -4.97 12.76
C ALA A 116 5.21 -5.77 12.36
N HIS A 117 4.07 -5.10 12.24
CA HIS A 117 2.81 -5.72 11.80
C HIS A 117 2.92 -6.22 10.35
N ALA A 118 3.50 -5.41 9.46
CA ALA A 118 3.72 -5.82 8.07
C ALA A 118 4.65 -7.05 7.98
N ALA A 119 5.69 -7.11 8.81
CA ALA A 119 6.58 -8.27 8.88
C ALA A 119 5.84 -9.53 9.35
N ARG A 120 4.92 -9.39 10.30
CA ARG A 120 4.08 -10.51 10.76
C ARG A 120 3.16 -11.00 9.65
N ILE A 121 2.56 -10.09 8.89
CA ILE A 121 1.70 -10.46 7.74
C ILE A 121 2.52 -11.23 6.70
N ASP A 122 3.75 -10.80 6.43
CA ASP A 122 4.65 -11.52 5.52
C ASP A 122 4.84 -12.97 5.97
N ARG A 123 5.06 -13.18 7.27
CA ARG A 123 5.20 -14.54 7.82
C ARG A 123 3.90 -15.34 7.69
N MET A 124 2.75 -14.71 7.85
CA MET A 124 1.45 -15.35 7.67
C MET A 124 1.25 -15.82 6.23
N ILE A 125 1.61 -14.98 5.25
CA ILE A 125 1.53 -15.34 3.83
C ILE A 125 2.44 -16.54 3.52
N LYS A 126 3.60 -16.62 4.17
CA LYS A 126 4.57 -17.70 4.00
C LYS A 126 4.21 -18.96 4.79
N GLY A 127 3.09 -18.94 5.54
CA GLY A 127 2.67 -20.09 6.35
C GLY A 127 3.44 -20.25 7.65
N LEU A 128 4.19 -19.25 8.10
CA LEU A 128 5.00 -19.28 9.32
C LEU A 128 4.27 -18.73 10.55
N ALA A 129 3.09 -18.17 10.36
CA ALA A 129 2.23 -17.68 11.43
C ALA A 129 0.77 -17.90 11.02
N SER A 130 -0.10 -18.10 12.00
CA SER A 130 -1.54 -18.30 11.77
C SER A 130 -2.31 -16.99 11.82
N GLY A 131 -3.47 -16.98 11.18
CA GLY A 131 -4.39 -15.84 11.16
C GLY A 131 -4.98 -15.61 9.79
N ASP A 132 -5.91 -14.65 9.72
CA ASP A 132 -6.55 -14.22 8.48
C ASP A 132 -5.78 -13.02 7.91
N VAL A 133 -5.08 -13.23 6.81
CA VAL A 133 -4.26 -12.20 6.16
C VAL A 133 -5.09 -10.98 5.77
N TRP A 134 -6.32 -11.18 5.28
CA TRP A 134 -7.18 -10.07 4.85
C TRP A 134 -7.64 -9.22 6.01
N ASP A 135 -7.98 -9.82 7.15
CA ASP A 135 -8.26 -9.08 8.38
C ASP A 135 -7.03 -8.29 8.85
N GLU A 136 -5.85 -8.90 8.74
CA GLU A 136 -4.61 -8.23 9.13
C GLU A 136 -4.29 -7.04 8.23
N PHE A 137 -4.60 -7.10 6.93
CA PHE A 137 -4.48 -5.94 6.05
C PHE A 137 -5.38 -4.80 6.51
N ARG A 138 -6.62 -5.10 6.89
CA ARG A 138 -7.55 -4.09 7.42
C ARG A 138 -7.02 -3.48 8.71
N GLN A 139 -6.51 -4.30 9.61
CA GLN A 139 -5.92 -3.84 10.87
C GLN A 139 -4.68 -2.96 10.63
N LEU A 140 -3.80 -3.36 9.72
CA LEU A 140 -2.63 -2.56 9.35
C LEU A 140 -3.06 -1.20 8.77
N GLY A 141 -4.05 -1.23 7.89
CA GLY A 141 -4.61 0.00 7.32
C GLY A 141 -5.17 0.93 8.38
N LEU A 142 -5.89 0.40 9.36
CA LEU A 142 -6.44 1.19 10.45
C LEU A 142 -5.34 1.82 11.33
N ARG A 143 -4.25 1.11 11.59
CA ARG A 143 -3.11 1.68 12.32
C ARG A 143 -2.55 2.93 11.67
N LEU A 144 -2.54 2.94 10.34
CA LEU A 144 -1.94 4.02 9.56
C LEU A 144 -2.95 5.12 9.22
N ALA A 145 -4.17 4.76 8.90
CA ALA A 145 -5.17 5.71 8.42
C ALA A 145 -5.97 6.37 9.54
N ALA A 146 -6.24 5.66 10.63
CA ALA A 146 -7.06 6.16 11.74
C ALA A 146 -6.24 6.80 12.85
N ALA A 147 -4.96 6.96 12.64
CA ALA A 147 -4.07 7.54 13.64
C ALA A 147 -4.30 9.03 13.84
#